data_96f54692fc0175454c187e60de205a1a
#
_entry.id   96f54692fc0175454c187e60de205a1a
#
_cell.length_a   1.000
_cell.length_b   1.000
_cell.length_c   1.000
_cell.angle_alpha   90.00
_cell.angle_beta   90.00
_cell.angle_gamma   90.00
#
_symmetry.space_group_name_H-M   'P 1'
#
loop_
_entity.id
_entity.type
_entity.pdbx_description
1 polymer ?
#
loop_
_entity_poly.entity_id
_entity_poly.type
_entity_poly.pdbx_seq_one_letter_code
_entity_poly.pdbx_strand_id
1 'polypeptide(L)'
;DVCDFELALASTGVLDSTLAKVERGFDITILDNPSGLGLITRAALTLADFALIPFQAQPLALRSTSQVLRVIDRVRSGENPKLQLLGILPTMVERENDASHAVMMDIWSSFEAVTDTTIPRANVFADASLRGLPVGFLSGPVSPEARRFEVLASEVESLMDQLTPMEKQDVVRPERALL
;
A
#
# COMPACT_ATOMS: atom_id res chain seq x y z
N ASP A 1 -1.37 9.54 -26.50
CA ASP A 1 -0.11 8.98 -26.03
C ASP A 1 -0.17 8.81 -24.50
N VAL A 2 0.50 7.76 -23.94
CA VAL A 2 0.51 7.48 -22.49
C VAL A 2 1.10 8.66 -21.71
N CYS A 3 2.17 9.26 -22.23
CA CYS A 3 2.80 10.44 -21.63
C CYS A 3 1.87 11.66 -21.57
N ASP A 4 1.05 11.87 -22.60
CA ASP A 4 0.10 13.00 -22.63
C ASP A 4 -1.02 12.79 -21.62
N PHE A 5 -1.45 11.54 -21.42
CA PHE A 5 -2.43 11.17 -20.41
C PHE A 5 -1.88 11.34 -18.99
N GLU A 6 -0.66 10.92 -18.73
CA GLU A 6 0.03 11.11 -17.44
C GLU A 6 0.19 12.61 -17.10
N LEU A 7 0.59 13.41 -18.06
CA LEU A 7 0.71 14.87 -17.91
C LEU A 7 -0.65 15.53 -17.63
N ALA A 8 -1.70 15.09 -18.33
CA ALA A 8 -3.04 15.60 -18.11
C ALA A 8 -3.58 15.26 -16.72
N LEU A 9 -3.37 14.03 -16.24
CA LEU A 9 -3.75 13.58 -14.91
C LEU A 9 -3.02 14.36 -13.81
N ALA A 10 -1.72 14.59 -13.98
CA ALA A 10 -0.90 15.27 -12.97
C ALA A 10 -1.10 16.80 -12.93
N SER A 11 -1.48 17.42 -14.07
CA SER A 11 -1.53 18.89 -14.21
C SER A 11 -2.89 19.53 -14.01
N THR A 12 -3.98 18.76 -14.07
CA THR A 12 -5.35 19.33 -14.14
C THR A 12 -6.20 19.15 -12.87
N GLY A 13 -5.65 18.60 -11.80
CA GLY A 13 -6.45 18.26 -10.60
C GLY A 13 -7.54 17.21 -10.87
N VAL A 14 -7.47 16.49 -12.02
CA VAL A 14 -8.44 15.46 -12.40
C VAL A 14 -8.46 14.34 -11.37
N LEU A 15 -7.29 13.93 -10.87
CA LEU A 15 -7.19 12.90 -9.84
C LEU A 15 -7.88 13.37 -8.54
N ASP A 16 -7.58 14.56 -8.05
CA ASP A 16 -8.20 15.16 -6.86
C ASP A 16 -9.73 15.24 -6.99
N SER A 17 -10.21 15.81 -8.10
CA SER A 17 -11.66 15.96 -8.36
C SER A 17 -12.38 14.61 -8.51
N THR A 18 -11.68 13.57 -8.96
CA THR A 18 -12.21 12.22 -9.10
C THR A 18 -12.28 11.54 -7.75
N LEU A 19 -11.21 11.62 -6.96
CA LEU A 19 -11.15 11.09 -5.60
C LEU A 19 -12.24 11.69 -4.72
N ALA A 20 -12.39 13.01 -4.72
CA ALA A 20 -13.43 13.70 -3.95
C ALA A 20 -14.87 13.23 -4.25
N LYS A 21 -15.11 12.61 -5.41
CA LYS A 21 -16.41 12.02 -5.77
C LYS A 21 -16.54 10.57 -5.28
N VAL A 22 -15.44 9.80 -5.34
CA VAL A 22 -15.41 8.37 -5.02
C VAL A 22 -15.35 8.16 -3.51
N GLU A 23 -14.62 8.99 -2.78
CA GLU A 23 -14.41 8.88 -1.33
C GLU A 23 -15.69 9.00 -0.50
N ARG A 24 -16.75 9.61 -1.07
CA ARG A 24 -18.04 9.75 -0.40
C ARG A 24 -18.69 8.39 -0.17
N GLY A 25 -18.62 7.90 1.06
CA GLY A 25 -19.24 6.64 1.48
C GLY A 25 -18.28 5.48 1.71
N PHE A 26 -16.97 5.76 1.66
CA PHE A 26 -15.92 4.81 2.04
C PHE A 26 -15.08 5.38 3.18
N ASP A 27 -14.70 4.51 4.10
CA ASP A 27 -13.79 4.87 5.21
C ASP A 27 -12.34 4.90 4.75
N ILE A 28 -11.98 4.06 3.75
CA ILE A 28 -10.63 3.93 3.20
C ILE A 28 -10.71 3.86 1.66
N THR A 29 -9.85 4.62 1.01
CA THR A 29 -9.64 4.57 -0.44
C THR A 29 -8.21 4.11 -0.74
N ILE A 30 -8.05 3.07 -1.52
CA ILE A 30 -6.74 2.53 -1.92
C ILE A 30 -6.44 2.98 -3.36
N LEU A 31 -5.30 3.67 -3.52
CA LEU A 31 -4.78 4.07 -4.82
C LEU A 31 -3.74 3.06 -5.31
N ASP A 32 -4.14 2.18 -6.23
CA ASP A 32 -3.20 1.29 -6.90
C ASP A 32 -2.45 2.06 -8.00
N ASN A 33 -1.13 2.13 -7.85
CA ASN A 33 -0.27 2.94 -8.71
C ASN A 33 0.52 2.07 -9.68
N PRO A 34 0.79 2.56 -10.91
CA PRO A 34 1.67 1.87 -11.83
C PRO A 34 3.08 1.74 -11.25
N SER A 35 3.81 0.73 -11.70
CA SER A 35 5.21 0.53 -11.32
C SER A 35 6.06 1.73 -11.75
N GLY A 36 6.83 2.29 -10.83
CA GLY A 36 7.74 3.40 -11.10
C GLY A 36 7.43 4.66 -10.28
N LEU A 37 8.28 5.67 -10.44
CA LEU A 37 8.24 6.93 -9.71
C LEU A 37 7.86 8.11 -10.63
N GLY A 38 6.97 7.85 -11.58
CA GLY A 38 6.49 8.81 -12.56
C GLY A 38 5.52 9.83 -11.98
N LEU A 39 4.96 10.65 -12.88
CA LEU A 39 4.06 11.74 -12.51
C LEU A 39 2.79 11.27 -11.81
N ILE A 40 2.23 10.12 -12.21
CA ILE A 40 1.01 9.57 -11.60
C ILE A 40 1.27 9.18 -10.15
N THR A 41 2.36 8.45 -9.87
CA THR A 41 2.73 8.06 -8.51
C THR A 41 2.97 9.29 -7.63
N ARG A 42 3.63 10.32 -8.16
CA ARG A 42 3.84 11.58 -7.43
C ARG A 42 2.52 12.29 -7.14
N ALA A 43 1.62 12.39 -8.13
CA ALA A 43 0.30 12.98 -7.95
C ALA A 43 -0.53 12.23 -6.91
N ALA A 44 -0.50 10.90 -6.91
CA ALA A 44 -1.16 10.08 -5.89
C ALA A 44 -0.58 10.34 -4.49
N LEU A 45 0.74 10.38 -4.33
CA LEU A 45 1.39 10.68 -3.07
C LEU A 45 1.08 12.10 -2.56
N THR A 46 0.86 13.05 -3.47
CA THR A 46 0.47 14.42 -3.10
C THR A 46 -0.93 14.48 -2.47
N LEU A 47 -1.81 13.55 -2.80
CA LEU A 47 -3.18 13.49 -2.32
C LEU A 47 -3.38 12.49 -1.16
N ALA A 48 -2.51 11.50 -1.04
CA ALA A 48 -2.65 10.43 -0.06
C ALA A 48 -2.34 10.89 1.38
N ASP A 49 -3.02 10.33 2.35
CA ASP A 49 -2.66 10.45 3.77
C ASP A 49 -1.53 9.48 4.14
N PHE A 50 -1.54 8.28 3.54
CA PHE A 50 -0.60 7.20 3.84
C PHE A 50 0.01 6.59 2.59
N ALA A 51 1.24 6.11 2.71
CA ALA A 51 1.92 5.32 1.68
C ALA A 51 2.34 3.96 2.23
N LEU A 52 1.90 2.88 1.58
CA LEU A 52 2.38 1.51 1.82
C LEU A 52 3.24 1.09 0.62
N ILE A 53 4.44 0.56 0.88
CA ILE A 53 5.40 0.18 -0.14
C ILE A 53 5.48 -1.35 -0.24
N PRO A 54 4.85 -1.99 -1.25
CA PRO A 54 5.11 -3.40 -1.51
C PRO A 54 6.58 -3.60 -1.92
N PHE A 55 7.25 -4.50 -1.22
CA PHE A 55 8.65 -4.82 -1.42
C PHE A 55 8.78 -6.30 -1.79
N GLN A 56 9.28 -6.60 -2.96
CA GLN A 56 9.58 -7.97 -3.33
C GLN A 56 10.86 -8.43 -2.62
N ALA A 57 10.81 -9.58 -1.90
CA ALA A 57 11.94 -10.10 -1.12
C ALA A 57 13.07 -10.65 -2.01
N GLN A 58 13.67 -9.76 -2.81
CA GLN A 58 14.77 -10.03 -3.74
C GLN A 58 15.86 -8.96 -3.62
N PRO A 59 17.16 -9.30 -3.85
CA PRO A 59 18.28 -8.38 -3.63
C PRO A 59 18.19 -7.06 -4.41
N LEU A 60 17.66 -7.09 -5.63
CA LEU A 60 17.54 -5.89 -6.47
C LEU A 60 16.50 -4.89 -5.92
N ALA A 61 15.52 -5.37 -5.16
CA ALA A 61 14.45 -4.53 -4.64
C ALA A 61 14.92 -3.58 -3.51
N LEU A 62 15.98 -3.90 -2.78
CA LEU A 62 16.54 -3.03 -1.73
C LEU A 62 16.94 -1.65 -2.27
N ARG A 63 17.54 -1.62 -3.46
CA ARG A 63 17.96 -0.35 -4.09
C ARG A 63 16.77 0.49 -4.53
N SER A 64 15.75 -0.13 -5.10
CA SER A 64 14.54 0.57 -5.54
C SER A 64 13.72 1.10 -4.36
N THR A 65 13.65 0.38 -3.25
CA THR A 65 12.96 0.85 -2.02
C THR A 65 13.56 2.16 -1.49
N SER A 66 14.88 2.27 -1.45
CA SER A 66 15.54 3.51 -1.05
C SER A 66 15.23 4.69 -1.99
N GLN A 67 14.96 4.43 -3.28
CA GLN A 67 14.53 5.47 -4.22
C GLN A 67 13.09 5.89 -3.96
N VAL A 68 12.19 4.94 -3.70
CA VAL A 68 10.79 5.23 -3.35
C VAL A 68 10.72 6.08 -2.08
N LEU A 69 11.46 5.72 -1.02
CA LEU A 69 11.50 6.48 0.22
C LEU A 69 11.97 7.92 0.01
N ARG A 70 12.99 8.14 -0.84
CA ARG A 70 13.43 9.50 -1.19
C ARG A 70 12.35 10.31 -1.90
N VAL A 71 11.50 9.69 -2.72
CA VAL A 71 10.39 10.37 -3.37
C VAL A 71 9.31 10.72 -2.36
N ILE A 72 8.96 9.81 -1.47
CA ILE A 72 8.00 10.06 -0.37
C ILE A 72 8.51 11.22 0.51
N ASP A 73 9.77 11.21 0.91
CA ASP A 73 10.37 12.30 1.72
C ASP A 73 10.35 13.64 1.00
N ARG A 74 10.57 13.66 -0.31
CA ARG A 74 10.49 14.88 -1.11
C ARG A 74 9.06 15.42 -1.18
N VAL A 75 8.08 14.56 -1.42
CA VAL A 75 6.66 14.95 -1.44
C VAL A 75 6.24 15.46 -0.05
N ARG A 76 6.63 14.76 1.01
CA ARG A 76 6.34 15.15 2.40
C ARG A 76 6.98 16.49 2.78
N SER A 77 8.18 16.75 2.30
CA SER A 77 8.88 18.01 2.58
C SER A 77 8.36 19.23 1.81
N GLY A 78 7.55 19.02 0.78
CA GLY A 78 7.09 20.10 -0.10
C GLY A 78 5.59 20.08 -0.37
N GLU A 79 5.11 19.08 -1.07
CA GLU A 79 3.77 19.07 -1.67
C GLU A 79 2.69 18.56 -0.72
N ASN A 80 3.02 17.56 0.13
CA ASN A 80 2.08 16.98 1.07
C ASN A 80 2.74 16.70 2.44
N PRO A 81 2.85 17.69 3.32
CA PRO A 81 3.44 17.51 4.65
C PRO A 81 2.69 16.54 5.56
N LYS A 82 1.45 16.16 5.20
CA LYS A 82 0.64 15.22 5.98
C LYS A 82 0.90 13.76 5.59
N LEU A 83 1.53 13.53 4.44
CA LEU A 83 1.83 12.18 3.97
C LEU A 83 2.69 11.42 4.98
N GLN A 84 2.23 10.25 5.38
CA GLN A 84 2.95 9.39 6.30
C GLN A 84 3.31 8.06 5.64
N LEU A 85 4.47 7.52 6.00
CA LEU A 85 4.85 6.17 5.62
C LEU A 85 4.14 5.18 6.55
N LEU A 86 3.21 4.41 6.00
CA LEU A 86 2.51 3.35 6.72
C LEU A 86 3.45 2.16 6.98
N GLY A 87 4.22 1.80 5.95
CA GLY A 87 5.21 0.75 6.07
C GLY A 87 5.74 0.23 4.75
N ILE A 88 6.74 -0.65 4.86
CA ILE A 88 7.27 -1.46 3.77
C ILE A 88 6.71 -2.86 3.98
N LEU A 89 5.93 -3.37 3.01
CA LEU A 89 5.30 -4.68 3.05
C LEU A 89 6.13 -5.70 2.27
N PRO A 90 6.82 -6.64 2.94
CA PRO A 90 7.51 -7.70 2.23
C PRO A 90 6.54 -8.64 1.52
N THR A 91 6.75 -8.82 0.22
CA THR A 91 5.92 -9.67 -0.64
C THR A 91 6.78 -10.71 -1.35
N MET A 92 6.13 -11.75 -1.88
CA MET A 92 6.78 -12.87 -2.58
C MET A 92 7.92 -13.50 -1.78
N VAL A 93 7.76 -13.56 -0.46
CA VAL A 93 8.74 -14.14 0.45
C VAL A 93 8.78 -15.66 0.24
N GLU A 94 9.97 -16.19 -0.03
CA GLU A 94 10.21 -17.62 -0.20
C GLU A 94 10.88 -18.19 1.05
N ARG A 95 10.15 -19.01 1.82
CA ARG A 95 10.62 -19.53 3.12
C ARG A 95 11.82 -20.49 3.04
N GLU A 96 11.99 -21.17 1.93
CA GLU A 96 13.06 -22.16 1.72
C GLU A 96 14.22 -21.59 0.89
N ASN A 97 14.27 -20.26 0.71
CA ASN A 97 15.27 -19.59 -0.12
C ASN A 97 16.17 -18.71 0.74
N ASP A 98 17.44 -19.10 0.88
CA ASP A 98 18.41 -18.37 1.69
C ASP A 98 18.60 -16.91 1.22
N ALA A 99 18.52 -16.65 -0.08
CA ALA A 99 18.61 -15.29 -0.61
C ALA A 99 17.41 -14.42 -0.18
N SER A 100 16.21 -15.01 -0.14
CA SER A 100 15.02 -14.33 0.37
C SER A 100 15.16 -14.02 1.87
N HIS A 101 15.67 -14.96 2.65
CA HIS A 101 15.95 -14.77 4.08
C HIS A 101 16.98 -13.66 4.33
N ALA A 102 18.09 -13.67 3.60
CA ALA A 102 19.13 -12.64 3.72
C ALA A 102 18.53 -11.24 3.44
N VAL A 103 17.73 -11.11 2.38
CA VAL A 103 17.06 -9.85 2.04
C VAL A 103 16.07 -9.43 3.12
N MET A 104 15.35 -10.37 3.72
CA MET A 104 14.44 -10.06 4.84
C MET A 104 15.20 -9.54 6.06
N MET A 105 16.33 -10.14 6.40
CA MET A 105 17.19 -9.64 7.49
C MET A 105 17.74 -8.25 7.19
N ASP A 106 18.17 -8.02 5.94
CA ASP A 106 18.68 -6.72 5.50
C ASP A 106 17.60 -5.63 5.59
N ILE A 107 16.36 -5.91 5.18
CA ILE A 107 15.29 -4.91 5.21
C ILE A 107 14.88 -4.57 6.64
N TRP A 108 14.76 -5.55 7.53
CA TRP A 108 14.44 -5.31 8.93
C TRP A 108 15.54 -4.58 9.69
N SER A 109 16.81 -4.79 9.31
CA SER A 109 17.93 -4.06 9.92
C SER A 109 18.14 -2.65 9.37
N SER A 110 17.67 -2.39 8.14
CA SER A 110 17.90 -1.13 7.43
C SER A 110 16.76 -0.13 7.54
N PHE A 111 15.54 -0.60 7.85
CA PHE A 111 14.34 0.24 7.88
C PHE A 111 13.51 -0.02 9.13
N GLU A 112 13.05 1.03 9.77
CA GLU A 112 12.24 0.95 10.99
C GLU A 112 10.76 0.61 10.67
N ALA A 113 10.25 1.11 9.54
CA ALA A 113 8.86 0.96 9.14
C ALA A 113 8.65 -0.25 8.22
N VAL A 114 8.93 -1.45 8.70
CA VAL A 114 8.64 -2.71 7.98
C VAL A 114 7.46 -3.40 8.67
N THR A 115 6.46 -3.84 7.90
CA THR A 115 5.31 -4.55 8.46
C THR A 115 5.72 -5.90 9.05
N ASP A 116 5.05 -6.32 10.12
CA ASP A 116 5.21 -7.66 10.70
C ASP A 116 4.62 -8.72 9.77
N THR A 117 3.53 -8.38 9.09
CA THR A 117 2.91 -9.24 8.08
C THR A 117 3.74 -9.28 6.81
N THR A 118 3.97 -10.49 6.31
CA THR A 118 4.63 -10.73 5.01
C THR A 118 3.72 -11.54 4.10
N ILE A 119 3.75 -11.28 2.80
CA ILE A 119 3.00 -12.05 1.80
C ILE A 119 3.94 -13.06 1.12
N PRO A 120 3.72 -14.37 1.29
CA PRO A 120 4.59 -15.37 0.70
C PRO A 120 4.39 -15.50 -0.81
N ARG A 121 5.37 -16.06 -1.50
CA ARG A 121 5.19 -16.55 -2.86
C ARG A 121 4.38 -17.85 -2.80
N ALA A 122 3.23 -17.91 -3.49
CA ALA A 122 2.38 -19.09 -3.50
C ALA A 122 1.59 -19.20 -4.80
N ASN A 123 1.34 -20.44 -5.23
CA ASN A 123 0.62 -20.72 -6.49
C ASN A 123 -0.84 -20.25 -6.45
N VAL A 124 -1.44 -20.17 -5.27
CA VAL A 124 -2.82 -19.69 -5.11
C VAL A 124 -3.05 -18.29 -5.69
N PHE A 125 -2.03 -17.43 -5.71
CA PHE A 125 -2.14 -16.10 -6.32
C PHE A 125 -2.18 -16.17 -7.85
N ALA A 126 -1.40 -17.08 -8.45
CA ALA A 126 -1.46 -17.34 -9.90
C ALA A 126 -2.82 -17.92 -10.30
N ASP A 127 -3.33 -18.87 -9.52
CA ASP A 127 -4.65 -19.47 -9.74
C ASP A 127 -5.78 -18.44 -9.63
N ALA A 128 -5.71 -17.55 -8.66
CA ALA A 128 -6.66 -16.44 -8.48
C ALA A 128 -6.63 -15.49 -9.70
N SER A 129 -5.43 -15.12 -10.13
CA SER A 129 -5.22 -14.26 -11.29
C SER A 129 -5.76 -14.89 -12.59
N LEU A 130 -5.50 -16.19 -12.81
CA LEU A 130 -6.03 -16.92 -13.97
C LEU A 130 -7.57 -16.97 -14.00
N ARG A 131 -8.20 -16.98 -12.84
CA ARG A 131 -9.67 -16.97 -12.71
C ARG A 131 -10.28 -15.58 -12.69
N GLY A 132 -9.46 -14.53 -12.63
CA GLY A 132 -9.92 -13.14 -12.48
C GLY A 132 -10.65 -12.88 -11.16
N LEU A 133 -10.29 -13.61 -10.09
CA LEU A 133 -10.91 -13.51 -8.78
C LEU A 133 -9.88 -13.08 -7.72
N PRO A 134 -10.29 -12.30 -6.71
CA PRO A 134 -9.47 -12.11 -5.52
C PRO A 134 -9.22 -13.46 -4.82
N VAL A 135 -8.05 -13.62 -4.21
CA VAL A 135 -7.63 -14.89 -3.59
C VAL A 135 -8.61 -15.40 -2.51
N GLY A 136 -9.25 -14.49 -1.77
CA GLY A 136 -10.26 -14.82 -0.76
C GLY A 136 -11.59 -15.35 -1.32
N PHE A 137 -11.82 -15.23 -2.63
CA PHE A 137 -13.04 -15.68 -3.31
C PHE A 137 -12.85 -16.98 -4.12
N LEU A 138 -11.69 -17.59 -4.02
CA LEU A 138 -11.47 -18.91 -4.61
C LEU A 138 -12.35 -19.95 -3.91
N SER A 139 -12.91 -20.88 -4.71
CA SER A 139 -13.72 -21.98 -4.18
C SER A 139 -12.90 -22.92 -3.28
N GLY A 140 -13.47 -23.35 -2.17
CA GLY A 140 -12.84 -24.27 -1.23
C GLY A 140 -12.44 -23.61 0.09
N PRO A 141 -11.67 -24.32 0.94
CA PRO A 141 -11.19 -23.75 2.19
C PRO A 141 -10.29 -22.53 1.93
N VAL A 142 -10.46 -21.49 2.75
CA VAL A 142 -9.59 -20.29 2.68
C VAL A 142 -8.15 -20.70 2.91
N SER A 143 -7.26 -20.41 1.96
CA SER A 143 -5.85 -20.76 2.06
C SER A 143 -5.16 -19.96 3.17
N PRO A 144 -4.08 -20.50 3.78
CA PRO A 144 -3.28 -19.74 4.74
C PRO A 144 -2.75 -18.42 4.18
N GLU A 145 -2.46 -18.38 2.88
CA GLU A 145 -1.97 -17.19 2.18
C GLU A 145 -3.07 -16.13 2.04
N ALA A 146 -4.33 -16.54 1.77
CA ALA A 146 -5.46 -15.62 1.75
C ALA A 146 -5.71 -14.99 3.13
N ARG A 147 -5.57 -15.77 4.22
CA ARG A 147 -5.68 -15.26 5.59
C ARG A 147 -4.60 -14.23 5.95
N ARG A 148 -3.45 -14.24 5.26
CA ARG A 148 -2.44 -13.20 5.44
C ARG A 148 -2.96 -11.79 5.14
N PHE A 149 -3.88 -11.67 4.20
CA PHE A 149 -4.49 -10.37 3.90
C PHE A 149 -5.44 -9.89 5.01
N GLU A 150 -6.09 -10.80 5.74
CA GLU A 150 -6.89 -10.43 6.92
C GLU A 150 -5.99 -9.87 8.03
N VAL A 151 -4.85 -10.55 8.28
CA VAL A 151 -3.85 -10.09 9.25
C VAL A 151 -3.24 -8.75 8.81
N LEU A 152 -2.90 -8.62 7.53
CA LEU A 152 -2.38 -7.36 6.97
C LEU A 152 -3.40 -6.22 7.13
N ALA A 153 -4.68 -6.47 6.86
CA ALA A 153 -5.71 -5.46 7.01
C ALA A 153 -5.78 -4.94 8.46
N SER A 154 -5.77 -5.85 9.44
CA SER A 154 -5.79 -5.47 10.86
C SER A 154 -4.52 -4.72 11.28
N GLU A 155 -3.35 -5.10 10.75
CA GLU A 155 -2.10 -4.39 10.99
C GLU A 155 -2.12 -2.98 10.40
N VAL A 156 -2.59 -2.84 9.14
CA VAL A 156 -2.73 -1.56 8.44
C VAL A 156 -3.67 -0.63 9.19
N GLU A 157 -4.83 -1.11 9.62
CA GLU A 157 -5.79 -0.32 10.43
C GLU A 157 -5.13 0.16 11.73
N SER A 158 -4.42 -0.73 12.44
CA SER A 158 -3.72 -0.37 13.67
C SER A 158 -2.63 0.68 13.44
N LEU A 159 -1.85 0.57 12.37
CA LEU A 159 -0.82 1.54 11.99
C LEU A 159 -1.43 2.90 11.61
N MET A 160 -2.54 2.91 10.88
CA MET A 160 -3.26 4.13 10.53
C MET A 160 -3.76 4.85 11.78
N ASP A 161 -4.32 4.12 12.74
CA ASP A 161 -4.80 4.69 14.02
C ASP A 161 -3.64 5.30 14.83
N GLN A 162 -2.48 4.64 14.87
CA GLN A 162 -1.29 5.13 15.58
C GLN A 162 -0.69 6.38 14.94
N LEU A 163 -0.74 6.48 13.61
CA LEU A 163 -0.17 7.58 12.85
C LEU A 163 -1.13 8.77 12.71
N THR A 164 -2.43 8.57 12.92
CA THR A 164 -3.40 9.64 12.85
C THR A 164 -3.34 10.51 14.11
N PRO A 165 -3.10 11.83 14.01
CA PRO A 165 -3.09 12.70 15.18
C PRO A 165 -4.41 12.67 15.94
N MET A 166 -4.36 12.65 17.28
CA MET A 166 -5.53 12.55 18.16
C MET A 166 -6.60 13.65 18.00
N GLU A 167 -6.30 14.75 17.33
CA GLU A 167 -7.25 15.84 17.06
C GLU A 167 -8.41 15.47 16.13
N LYS A 168 -8.33 14.33 15.41
CA LYS A 168 -9.44 13.87 14.53
C LYS A 168 -10.41 12.89 15.21
N GLN A 169 -10.20 12.51 16.48
CA GLN A 169 -11.05 11.52 17.15
C GLN A 169 -12.42 12.06 17.63
N ASP A 170 -12.68 13.37 17.56
CA ASP A 170 -13.96 13.98 18.01
C ASP A 170 -15.06 14.04 16.94
N VAL A 171 -14.91 13.38 15.80
CA VAL A 171 -16.02 13.22 14.86
C VAL A 171 -16.91 12.07 15.35
N VAL A 172 -17.95 12.44 16.09
CA VAL A 172 -19.07 11.60 16.52
C VAL A 172 -19.46 10.61 15.41
N ARG A 173 -19.20 9.32 15.61
CA ARG A 173 -19.77 8.27 14.78
C ARG A 173 -21.29 8.34 14.90
N PRO A 174 -22.05 8.49 13.82
CA PRO A 174 -23.49 8.37 13.92
C PRO A 174 -23.84 6.98 14.44
N GLU A 175 -24.58 6.91 15.55
CA GLU A 175 -25.13 5.66 16.06
C GLU A 175 -25.84 4.93 14.91
N ARG A 176 -25.41 3.70 14.62
CA ARG A 176 -26.16 2.81 13.75
C ARG A 176 -27.51 2.55 14.41
N ALA A 177 -28.55 3.18 13.90
CA ALA A 177 -29.90 2.77 14.19
C ALA A 177 -30.07 1.34 13.67
N LEU A 178 -30.22 0.40 14.60
CA LEU A 178 -30.67 -0.97 14.31
C LEU A 178 -32.10 -0.89 13.79
N LEU A 179 -32.32 -1.22 12.56
CA LEU A 179 -33.60 -1.66 12.00
C LEU A 179 -33.46 -3.08 11.55
#